data_7d96e993122baecac434e01b6d5a7da4
#
_entry.id   7d96e993122baecac434e01b6d5a7da4
#
_cell.length_a   1.000
_cell.length_b   1.000
_cell.length_c   1.000
_cell.angle_alpha   90.00
_cell.angle_beta   90.00
_cell.angle_gamma   90.00
#
_symmetry.space_group_name_H-M   'P 1'
#
loop_
_entity.id
_entity.type
_entity.pdbx_description
1 polymer ?
#
loop_
_entity_poly.entity_id
_entity_poly.type
_entity_poly.pdbx_seq_one_letter_code
_entity_poly.pdbx_strand_id
1 'polypeptide(L)'
;MHNRREYSVIDAPSILGLRPTGVELLPKALRAAGLLERLNAEYGGIVAPSSPYNHTRDEETKLLNAKTIKEHSLKLAQAVKRQLHKNKFPIVIGGDCSILIGNLLALRRLGRYGLFFIDGHSDFYLPEESPTGEVADMDLAIVSGHGPEILSNLDHLKPLVKEQDIVVFGYRDSAVCSVWVPRY
;
A
#
# COMPACT_ATOMS: atom_id res chain seq x y z
N MET A 1 -12.96 -4.36 31.51
CA MET A 1 -11.60 -3.92 31.19
C MET A 1 -11.52 -3.76 29.66
N HIS A 2 -11.34 -2.55 29.15
CA HIS A 2 -11.12 -2.32 27.71
C HIS A 2 -9.75 -2.90 27.38
N ASN A 3 -9.73 -3.98 26.62
CA ASN A 3 -8.48 -4.58 26.13
C ASN A 3 -7.88 -3.61 25.09
N ARG A 4 -7.05 -2.68 25.54
CA ARG A 4 -6.42 -1.68 24.67
C ARG A 4 -5.39 -2.41 23.83
N ARG A 5 -5.65 -2.54 22.52
CA ARG A 5 -4.66 -3.12 21.60
C ARG A 5 -3.38 -2.30 21.63
N GLU A 6 -2.26 -2.98 21.77
CA GLU A 6 -0.94 -2.35 21.68
C GLU A 6 -0.61 -2.05 20.22
N TYR A 7 0.02 -0.91 19.97
CA TYR A 7 0.47 -0.53 18.64
C TYR A 7 1.81 -1.19 18.31
N SER A 8 2.00 -1.53 17.04
CA SER A 8 3.29 -1.98 16.50
C SER A 8 3.60 -1.25 15.21
N VAL A 9 4.71 -0.53 15.17
CA VAL A 9 5.14 0.25 14.01
C VAL A 9 6.07 -0.58 13.13
N ILE A 10 5.70 -0.72 11.86
CA ILE A 10 6.50 -1.39 10.83
C ILE A 10 6.99 -0.34 9.84
N ASP A 11 8.30 -0.28 9.63
CA ASP A 11 8.89 0.54 8.57
C ASP A 11 8.78 -0.19 7.23
N ALA A 12 8.24 0.47 6.22
CA ALA A 12 8.17 -0.02 4.84
C ALA A 12 8.76 1.02 3.87
N PRO A 13 10.09 1.25 3.90
CA PRO A 13 10.77 2.32 3.16
C PRO A 13 10.85 2.01 1.66
N SER A 14 9.71 1.94 0.99
CA SER A 14 9.62 1.73 -0.45
C SER A 14 9.64 3.05 -1.21
N ILE A 15 10.22 3.02 -2.40
CA ILE A 15 10.15 4.05 -3.43
C ILE A 15 9.78 3.41 -4.78
N LEU A 16 9.40 2.14 -4.77
CA LEU A 16 9.24 1.35 -5.97
C LEU A 16 8.06 1.79 -6.84
N GLY A 17 7.00 2.30 -6.22
CA GLY A 17 5.78 2.74 -6.90
C GLY A 17 5.78 4.21 -7.30
N LEU A 18 6.82 4.97 -6.93
CA LEU A 18 6.92 6.40 -7.19
C LEU A 18 8.35 6.73 -7.64
N ARG A 19 8.55 7.86 -8.31
CA ARG A 19 9.92 8.33 -8.61
C ARG A 19 10.68 8.64 -7.33
N PRO A 20 12.01 8.42 -7.30
CA PRO A 20 12.82 8.73 -6.12
C PRO A 20 12.72 10.19 -5.71
N THR A 21 12.00 10.44 -4.63
CA THR A 21 11.73 11.78 -4.06
C THR A 21 12.14 11.90 -2.60
N GLY A 22 12.63 10.82 -1.99
CA GLY A 22 13.03 10.79 -0.59
C GLY A 22 11.93 10.33 0.37
N VAL A 23 10.74 9.91 -0.12
CA VAL A 23 9.65 9.43 0.74
C VAL A 23 10.03 8.15 1.49
N GLU A 24 10.96 7.36 1.00
CA GLU A 24 11.51 6.18 1.65
C GLU A 24 12.27 6.50 2.96
N LEU A 25 12.62 7.77 3.15
CA LEU A 25 13.28 8.23 4.38
C LEU A 25 12.30 8.52 5.52
N LEU A 26 11.00 8.62 5.21
CA LEU A 26 9.95 8.99 6.18
C LEU A 26 9.93 8.10 7.44
N PRO A 27 10.01 6.75 7.35
CA PRO A 27 9.98 5.92 8.55
C PRO A 27 11.11 6.24 9.51
N LYS A 28 12.32 6.41 8.99
CA LYS A 28 13.50 6.77 9.79
C LYS A 28 13.35 8.15 10.42
N ALA A 29 12.84 9.13 9.67
CA ALA A 29 12.65 10.49 10.16
C ALA A 29 11.61 10.55 11.28
N LEU A 30 10.47 9.88 11.13
CA LEU A 30 9.43 9.85 12.16
C LEU A 30 9.88 9.13 13.44
N ARG A 31 10.62 8.02 13.32
CA ARG A 31 11.20 7.36 14.51
C ARG A 31 12.22 8.24 15.22
N ALA A 32 13.07 8.93 14.48
CA ALA A 32 14.01 9.90 15.06
C ALA A 32 13.30 11.07 15.76
N ALA A 33 12.08 11.41 15.32
CA ALA A 33 11.23 12.41 15.95
C ALA A 33 10.40 11.89 17.15
N GLY A 34 10.65 10.65 17.60
CA GLY A 34 10.00 10.07 18.78
C GLY A 34 8.63 9.45 18.51
N LEU A 35 8.40 8.89 17.31
CA LEU A 35 7.11 8.30 16.95
C LEU A 35 6.72 7.16 17.89
N LEU A 36 7.65 6.27 18.22
CA LEU A 36 7.37 5.09 19.05
C LEU A 36 6.95 5.50 20.47
N GLU A 37 7.68 6.42 21.06
CA GLU A 37 7.42 6.95 22.40
C GLU A 37 6.06 7.67 22.46
N ARG A 38 5.77 8.51 21.47
CA ARG A 38 4.49 9.26 21.41
C ARG A 38 3.27 8.38 21.24
N LEU A 39 3.42 7.27 20.52
CA LEU A 39 2.34 6.30 20.32
C LEU A 39 2.30 5.21 21.41
N ASN A 40 3.30 5.16 22.28
CA ASN A 40 3.54 4.01 23.16
C ASN A 40 3.50 2.69 22.37
N ALA A 41 4.23 2.66 21.26
CA ALA A 41 4.22 1.56 20.31
C ALA A 41 5.52 0.77 20.35
N GLU A 42 5.42 -0.52 20.08
CA GLU A 42 6.60 -1.35 19.86
C GLU A 42 7.11 -1.19 18.42
N TYR A 43 8.41 -1.36 18.23
CA TYR A 43 8.99 -1.45 16.90
C TYR A 43 8.78 -2.86 16.32
N GLY A 44 7.98 -2.95 15.28
CA GLY A 44 7.62 -4.18 14.58
C GLY A 44 8.64 -4.66 13.54
N GLY A 45 9.68 -3.85 13.30
CA GLY A 45 10.75 -4.15 12.35
C GLY A 45 10.64 -3.37 11.03
N ILE A 46 11.52 -3.71 10.10
CA ILE A 46 11.62 -3.08 8.78
C ILE A 46 11.38 -4.09 7.67
N VAL A 47 10.68 -3.68 6.62
CA VAL A 47 10.49 -4.41 5.36
C VAL A 47 10.98 -3.52 4.23
N ALA A 48 12.27 -3.62 3.91
CA ALA A 48 12.85 -2.89 2.80
C ALA A 48 12.66 -3.64 1.47
N PRO A 49 12.65 -2.92 0.32
CA PRO A 49 12.73 -3.53 -1.00
C PRO A 49 13.93 -4.46 -1.14
N SER A 50 13.78 -5.53 -1.94
CA SER A 50 14.84 -6.52 -2.19
C SER A 50 15.82 -6.09 -3.27
N SER A 51 15.44 -5.11 -4.09
CA SER A 51 16.24 -4.58 -5.19
C SER A 51 16.10 -3.07 -5.26
N PRO A 52 17.08 -2.37 -5.83
CA PRO A 52 17.00 -0.93 -6.03
C PRO A 52 15.89 -0.58 -7.04
N TYR A 53 15.52 0.69 -7.04
CA TYR A 53 14.58 1.24 -8.00
C TYR A 53 15.10 1.11 -9.45
N ASN A 54 14.24 0.66 -10.35
CA ASN A 54 14.51 0.61 -11.78
C ASN A 54 13.67 1.67 -12.51
N HIS A 55 14.33 2.50 -13.31
CA HIS A 55 13.69 3.56 -14.10
C HIS A 55 13.03 3.06 -15.40
N THR A 56 13.22 1.78 -15.74
CA THR A 56 12.68 1.21 -16.96
C THR A 56 11.28 0.68 -16.74
N ARG A 57 10.33 1.19 -17.51
CA ARG A 57 8.95 0.71 -17.55
C ARG A 57 8.91 -0.65 -18.25
N ASP A 58 8.29 -1.62 -17.62
CA ASP A 58 8.11 -2.95 -18.16
C ASP A 58 7.14 -2.93 -19.35
N GLU A 59 7.52 -3.57 -20.47
CA GLU A 59 6.75 -3.50 -21.72
C GLU A 59 5.42 -4.25 -21.66
N GLU A 60 5.34 -5.34 -20.88
CA GLU A 60 4.14 -6.16 -20.76
C GLU A 60 3.16 -5.55 -19.78
N THR A 61 3.62 -5.23 -18.57
CA THR A 61 2.74 -4.73 -17.51
C THR A 61 2.49 -3.21 -17.58
N LYS A 62 3.30 -2.49 -18.34
CA LYS A 62 3.33 -1.01 -18.42
C LYS A 62 3.61 -0.34 -17.06
N LEU A 63 4.16 -1.07 -16.11
CA LEU A 63 4.48 -0.58 -14.76
C LEU A 63 5.98 -0.44 -14.55
N LEU A 64 6.34 0.44 -13.61
CA LEU A 64 7.66 0.49 -13.01
C LEU A 64 7.74 -0.52 -11.87
N ASN A 65 8.86 -1.24 -11.79
CA ASN A 65 9.23 -2.10 -10.67
C ASN A 65 8.22 -3.21 -10.28
N ALA A 66 7.30 -3.61 -11.15
CA ALA A 66 6.19 -4.53 -10.82
C ALA A 66 6.64 -5.79 -10.07
N LYS A 67 7.72 -6.45 -10.51
CA LYS A 67 8.25 -7.67 -9.85
C LYS A 67 8.75 -7.40 -8.44
N THR A 68 9.48 -6.31 -8.25
CA THR A 68 10.03 -5.93 -6.93
C THR A 68 8.92 -5.47 -5.98
N ILE A 69 7.90 -4.77 -6.48
CA ILE A 69 6.69 -4.40 -5.72
C ILE A 69 5.95 -5.66 -5.25
N LYS A 70 5.78 -6.67 -6.13
CA LYS A 70 5.20 -7.95 -5.75
C LYS A 70 5.95 -8.59 -4.58
N GLU A 71 7.28 -8.73 -4.71
CA GLU A 71 8.12 -9.34 -3.66
C GLU A 71 8.04 -8.56 -2.34
N HIS A 72 8.10 -7.23 -2.42
CA HIS A 72 7.97 -6.34 -1.26
C HIS A 72 6.60 -6.49 -0.59
N SER A 73 5.52 -6.49 -1.38
CA SER A 73 4.15 -6.66 -0.89
C SER A 73 3.93 -7.99 -0.17
N LEU A 74 4.49 -9.09 -0.70
CA LEU A 74 4.43 -10.40 -0.06
C LEU A 74 5.16 -10.41 1.30
N LYS A 75 6.34 -9.78 1.40
CA LYS A 75 7.11 -9.65 2.64
C LYS A 75 6.39 -8.75 3.65
N LEU A 76 5.84 -7.62 3.18
CA LEU A 76 5.07 -6.69 4.01
C LEU A 76 3.82 -7.36 4.58
N ALA A 77 3.08 -8.09 3.74
CA ALA A 77 1.92 -8.84 4.19
C ALA A 77 2.24 -9.84 5.30
N GLN A 78 3.40 -10.51 5.23
CA GLN A 78 3.85 -11.41 6.31
C GLN A 78 4.19 -10.64 7.58
N ALA A 79 4.82 -9.46 7.48
CA ALA A 79 5.16 -8.64 8.63
C ALA A 79 3.90 -8.14 9.35
N VAL A 80 2.94 -7.60 8.60
CA VAL A 80 1.63 -7.16 9.13
C VAL A 80 0.89 -8.31 9.79
N LYS A 81 0.79 -9.46 9.11
CA LYS A 81 0.15 -10.66 9.65
C LYS A 81 0.76 -11.09 10.99
N ARG A 82 2.10 -11.05 11.13
CA ARG A 82 2.77 -11.38 12.39
C ARG A 82 2.33 -10.48 13.55
N GLN A 83 2.12 -9.18 13.32
CA GLN A 83 1.67 -8.26 14.37
C GLN A 83 0.21 -8.52 14.76
N LEU A 84 -0.64 -8.76 13.74
CA LEU A 84 -2.05 -9.11 13.98
C LEU A 84 -2.19 -10.41 14.79
N HIS A 85 -1.38 -11.44 14.52
CA HIS A 85 -1.37 -12.68 15.31
C HIS A 85 -0.90 -12.49 16.76
N LYS A 86 -0.11 -11.44 17.03
CA LYS A 86 0.26 -11.02 18.38
C LYS A 86 -0.81 -10.15 19.06
N ASN A 87 -1.99 -10.04 18.45
CA ASN A 87 -3.08 -9.14 18.87
C ASN A 87 -2.69 -7.66 18.95
N LYS A 88 -1.71 -7.23 18.15
CA LYS A 88 -1.28 -5.83 18.04
C LYS A 88 -1.98 -5.13 16.89
N PHE A 89 -2.12 -3.80 17.00
CA PHE A 89 -2.57 -2.96 15.91
C PHE A 89 -1.36 -2.50 15.09
N PRO A 90 -1.20 -2.97 13.84
CA PRO A 90 -0.07 -2.58 13.02
C PRO A 90 -0.25 -1.16 12.47
N ILE A 91 0.78 -0.34 12.62
CA ILE A 91 0.93 0.96 11.97
C ILE A 91 2.09 0.82 10.99
N VAL A 92 1.80 0.85 9.70
CA VAL A 92 2.82 0.74 8.66
C VAL A 92 3.19 2.12 8.19
N ILE A 93 4.45 2.48 8.33
CA ILE A 93 4.97 3.76 7.84
C ILE A 93 5.70 3.50 6.52
N GLY A 94 5.15 3.99 5.44
CA GLY A 94 5.76 3.95 4.10
C GLY A 94 6.71 5.11 3.89
N GLY A 95 7.14 5.15 2.85
CA GLY A 95 7.47 5.16 1.48
C GLY A 95 6.30 5.60 0.59
N ASP A 96 6.29 5.04 -0.53
CA ASP A 96 5.28 5.31 -1.54
C ASP A 96 3.98 4.51 -1.32
N CYS A 97 2.90 4.90 -2.01
CA CYS A 97 1.56 4.34 -1.85
C CYS A 97 1.46 2.85 -2.23
N SER A 98 2.39 2.29 -3.01
CA SER A 98 2.37 0.86 -3.39
C SER A 98 2.39 -0.09 -2.19
N ILE A 99 2.77 0.37 -1.00
CA ILE A 99 2.71 -0.42 0.25
C ILE A 99 1.27 -0.84 0.61
N LEU A 100 0.25 -0.13 0.08
CA LEU A 100 -1.17 -0.49 0.26
C LEU A 100 -1.43 -1.94 -0.15
N ILE A 101 -0.81 -2.39 -1.25
CA ILE A 101 -0.98 -3.75 -1.78
C ILE A 101 -0.62 -4.80 -0.74
N GLY A 102 0.54 -4.66 -0.09
CA GLY A 102 1.00 -5.59 0.95
C GLY A 102 0.13 -5.57 2.20
N ASN A 103 -0.33 -4.39 2.60
CA ASN A 103 -1.19 -4.21 3.76
C ASN A 103 -2.55 -4.90 3.55
N LEU A 104 -3.19 -4.66 2.41
CA LEU A 104 -4.47 -5.28 2.09
C LEU A 104 -4.36 -6.77 1.81
N LEU A 105 -3.26 -7.25 1.23
CA LEU A 105 -3.00 -8.68 1.11
C LEU A 105 -2.96 -9.38 2.48
N ALA A 106 -2.33 -8.76 3.48
CA ALA A 106 -2.30 -9.31 4.83
C ALA A 106 -3.72 -9.46 5.41
N LEU A 107 -4.54 -8.42 5.27
CA LEU A 107 -5.92 -8.41 5.75
C LEU A 107 -6.79 -9.39 4.96
N ARG A 108 -6.67 -9.41 3.63
CA ARG A 108 -7.44 -10.28 2.74
C ARG A 108 -7.23 -11.77 3.04
N ARG A 109 -6.01 -12.16 3.47
CA ARG A 109 -5.71 -13.53 3.94
C ARG A 109 -6.45 -13.90 5.24
N LEU A 110 -6.92 -12.93 6.00
CA LEU A 110 -7.64 -13.12 7.26
C LEU A 110 -9.16 -13.02 7.10
N GLY A 111 -9.62 -12.38 6.01
CA GLY A 111 -11.05 -12.24 5.77
C GLY A 111 -11.41 -11.06 4.87
N ARG A 112 -12.65 -10.58 5.02
CA ARG A 112 -13.16 -9.39 4.31
C ARG A 112 -13.00 -8.16 5.19
N TYR A 113 -12.40 -7.12 4.64
CA TYR A 113 -12.17 -5.82 5.29
C TYR A 113 -12.64 -4.69 4.39
N GLY A 114 -12.99 -3.56 4.99
CA GLY A 114 -13.20 -2.30 4.30
C GLY A 114 -11.94 -1.46 4.29
N LEU A 115 -11.88 -0.51 3.37
CA LEU A 115 -10.81 0.47 3.21
C LEU A 115 -11.39 1.88 3.33
N PHE A 116 -10.84 2.68 4.23
CA PHE A 116 -11.03 4.12 4.23
C PHE A 116 -9.76 4.76 3.68
N PHE A 117 -9.82 5.17 2.40
CA PHE A 117 -8.70 5.71 1.64
C PHE A 117 -8.71 7.23 1.70
N ILE A 118 -7.69 7.82 2.33
CA ILE A 118 -7.58 9.27 2.50
C ILE A 118 -6.39 9.74 1.67
N ASP A 119 -6.67 10.34 0.52
CA ASP A 119 -5.66 10.82 -0.40
C ASP A 119 -6.15 12.06 -1.17
N GLY A 120 -5.20 12.86 -1.68
CA GLY A 120 -5.48 14.00 -2.57
C GLY A 120 -5.79 13.59 -4.00
N HIS A 121 -5.53 12.32 -4.36
CA HIS A 121 -5.79 11.71 -5.65
C HIS A 121 -6.67 10.47 -5.51
N SER A 122 -7.23 10.03 -6.61
CA SER A 122 -8.07 8.84 -6.63
C SER A 122 -7.28 7.53 -6.76
N ASP A 123 -6.05 7.63 -7.26
CA ASP A 123 -5.10 6.55 -7.54
C ASP A 123 -5.75 5.36 -8.29
N PHE A 124 -6.55 5.73 -9.30
CA PHE A 124 -7.36 4.80 -10.08
C PHE A 124 -7.02 4.79 -11.57
N TYR A 125 -5.78 5.14 -11.93
CA TYR A 125 -5.30 4.96 -13.29
C TYR A 125 -5.17 3.48 -13.64
N LEU A 126 -5.41 3.15 -14.89
CA LEU A 126 -4.98 1.88 -15.47
C LEU A 126 -3.58 2.05 -16.09
N PRO A 127 -2.79 0.98 -16.24
CA PRO A 127 -1.43 1.08 -16.76
C PRO A 127 -1.33 1.75 -18.13
N GLU A 128 -2.31 1.52 -19.00
CA GLU A 128 -2.38 2.09 -20.35
C GLU A 128 -2.66 3.59 -20.35
N GLU A 129 -3.32 4.08 -19.31
CA GLU A 129 -3.71 5.49 -19.13
C GLU A 129 -2.64 6.28 -18.39
N SER A 130 -1.78 5.59 -17.63
CA SER A 130 -0.75 6.26 -16.83
C SER A 130 0.39 6.77 -17.70
N PRO A 131 0.70 8.08 -17.64
CA PRO A 131 1.84 8.64 -18.37
C PRO A 131 3.18 8.18 -17.78
N THR A 132 3.22 7.78 -16.51
CA THR A 132 4.44 7.50 -15.76
C THR A 132 4.72 6.00 -15.58
N GLY A 133 3.67 5.18 -15.46
CA GLY A 133 3.75 3.78 -15.06
C GLY A 133 4.04 3.60 -13.55
N GLU A 134 3.88 4.65 -12.77
CA GLU A 134 4.05 4.64 -11.31
C GLU A 134 2.86 3.95 -10.65
N VAL A 135 3.13 2.93 -9.83
CA VAL A 135 2.08 2.16 -9.16
C VAL A 135 1.37 3.00 -8.09
N ALA A 136 2.02 4.05 -7.60
CA ALA A 136 1.43 4.99 -6.65
C ALA A 136 0.20 5.75 -7.22
N ASP A 137 0.09 5.87 -8.56
CA ASP A 137 -1.06 6.51 -9.21
C ASP A 137 -2.23 5.54 -9.45
N MET A 138 -2.07 4.25 -9.11
CA MET A 138 -3.03 3.20 -9.45
C MET A 138 -3.15 2.11 -8.38
N ASP A 139 -2.63 2.35 -7.20
CA ASP A 139 -2.65 1.37 -6.12
C ASP A 139 -4.07 1.04 -5.66
N LEU A 140 -5.00 2.01 -5.63
CA LEU A 140 -6.40 1.76 -5.33
C LEU A 140 -7.08 0.89 -6.40
N ALA A 141 -6.81 1.14 -7.69
CA ALA A 141 -7.30 0.31 -8.79
C ALA A 141 -6.77 -1.13 -8.66
N ILE A 142 -5.47 -1.30 -8.38
CA ILE A 142 -4.84 -2.61 -8.22
C ILE A 142 -5.47 -3.40 -7.07
N VAL A 143 -5.64 -2.80 -5.89
CA VAL A 143 -6.19 -3.52 -4.74
C VAL A 143 -7.68 -3.84 -4.88
N SER A 144 -8.42 -3.07 -5.67
CA SER A 144 -9.81 -3.36 -6.03
C SER A 144 -9.94 -4.37 -7.18
N GLY A 145 -8.83 -4.83 -7.74
CA GLY A 145 -8.80 -5.95 -8.69
C GLY A 145 -8.60 -5.52 -10.15
N HIS A 146 -8.20 -4.29 -10.42
CA HIS A 146 -7.89 -3.82 -11.76
C HIS A 146 -6.39 -3.89 -12.06
N GLY A 147 -6.02 -3.72 -13.33
CA GLY A 147 -4.62 -3.74 -13.76
C GLY A 147 -3.97 -5.12 -13.80
N PRO A 148 -2.63 -5.16 -13.93
CA PRO A 148 -1.88 -6.38 -14.21
C PRO A 148 -1.98 -7.42 -13.10
N GLU A 149 -2.20 -8.69 -13.50
CA GLU A 149 -2.34 -9.85 -12.61
C GLU A 149 -1.17 -10.02 -11.63
N ILE A 150 0.03 -9.60 -12.03
CA ILE A 150 1.23 -9.69 -11.19
C ILE A 150 1.08 -8.95 -9.86
N LEU A 151 0.26 -7.89 -9.80
CA LEU A 151 -0.01 -7.10 -8.59
C LEU A 151 -1.45 -7.24 -8.10
N SER A 152 -2.43 -7.29 -9.02
CA SER A 152 -3.85 -7.32 -8.66
C SER A 152 -4.33 -8.69 -8.17
N ASN A 153 -3.60 -9.78 -8.48
CA ASN A 153 -4.00 -11.16 -8.15
C ASN A 153 -2.95 -11.91 -7.31
N LEU A 154 -2.41 -11.24 -6.30
CA LEU A 154 -1.49 -11.88 -5.36
C LEU A 154 -2.19 -13.02 -4.62
N ASP A 155 -1.53 -14.18 -4.54
CA ASP A 155 -2.04 -15.40 -3.90
C ASP A 155 -3.42 -15.86 -4.43
N HIS A 156 -3.80 -15.45 -5.64
CA HIS A 156 -5.13 -15.70 -6.21
C HIS A 156 -6.29 -15.15 -5.36
N LEU A 157 -6.07 -14.02 -4.66
CA LEU A 157 -7.03 -13.39 -3.75
C LEU A 157 -7.71 -12.14 -4.32
N LYS A 158 -7.67 -11.96 -5.63
CA LYS A 158 -8.30 -10.84 -6.34
C LYS A 158 -9.83 -10.79 -6.13
N PRO A 159 -10.43 -9.63 -5.80
CA PRO A 159 -9.76 -8.41 -5.35
C PRO A 159 -9.28 -8.51 -3.90
N LEU A 160 -8.27 -7.70 -3.54
CA LEU A 160 -7.81 -7.61 -2.14
C LEU A 160 -8.82 -6.87 -1.26
N VAL A 161 -9.53 -5.90 -1.82
CA VAL A 161 -10.69 -5.24 -1.21
C VAL A 161 -11.79 -5.09 -2.27
N LYS A 162 -13.04 -5.29 -1.89
CA LYS A 162 -14.17 -5.10 -2.82
C LYS A 162 -14.48 -3.62 -2.95
N GLU A 163 -14.83 -3.16 -4.16
CA GLU A 163 -15.18 -1.75 -4.43
C GLU A 163 -16.24 -1.20 -3.48
N GLN A 164 -17.28 -1.99 -3.21
CA GLN A 164 -18.38 -1.63 -2.29
C GLN A 164 -17.91 -1.48 -0.82
N ASP A 165 -16.71 -1.90 -0.49
CA ASP A 165 -16.12 -1.81 0.85
C ASP A 165 -15.06 -0.69 0.91
N ILE A 166 -14.98 0.18 -0.11
CA ILE A 166 -14.02 1.29 -0.21
C ILE A 166 -14.76 2.61 -0.03
N VAL A 167 -14.21 3.47 0.83
CA VAL A 167 -14.58 4.89 0.93
C VAL A 167 -13.35 5.70 0.59
N VAL A 168 -13.43 6.55 -0.44
CA VAL A 168 -12.37 7.48 -0.84
C VAL A 168 -12.69 8.87 -0.34
N PHE A 169 -11.74 9.51 0.32
CA PHE A 169 -11.91 10.83 0.89
C PHE A 169 -10.73 11.74 0.59
N GLY A 170 -11.01 12.95 0.08
CA GLY A 170 -10.00 14.00 -0.10
C GLY A 170 -9.51 14.19 -1.53
N TYR A 171 -9.80 13.27 -2.45
CA TYR A 171 -9.33 13.36 -3.84
C TYR A 171 -9.87 14.61 -4.57
N ARG A 172 -9.06 15.14 -5.49
CA ARG A 172 -9.34 16.38 -6.25
C ARG A 172 -9.31 16.19 -7.76
N ASP A 173 -8.93 15.02 -8.23
CA ASP A 173 -8.73 14.63 -9.63
C ASP A 173 -9.99 14.04 -10.27
N SER A 174 -11.11 14.75 -10.17
CA SER A 174 -12.43 14.31 -10.65
C SER A 174 -12.48 13.92 -12.14
N ALA A 175 -11.51 14.35 -12.96
CA ALA A 175 -11.41 14.01 -14.36
C ALA A 175 -10.98 12.56 -14.61
N VAL A 176 -10.22 11.95 -13.71
CA VAL A 176 -9.72 10.56 -13.82
C VAL A 176 -10.74 9.56 -13.25
N CYS A 177 -11.52 9.99 -12.29
CA CYS A 177 -12.53 9.18 -11.58
C CYS A 177 -13.89 9.04 -12.29
N SER A 178 -14.01 9.37 -13.58
CA SER A 178 -15.31 9.42 -14.27
C SER A 178 -16.02 8.06 -14.37
N VAL A 179 -15.36 6.96 -14.05
CA VAL A 179 -15.90 5.61 -14.27
C VAL A 179 -16.33 4.87 -12.98
N TRP A 180 -15.75 5.15 -11.80
CA TRP A 180 -15.92 4.18 -10.71
C TRP A 180 -16.06 4.69 -9.26
N VAL A 181 -15.91 5.95 -8.95
CA VAL A 181 -16.14 6.40 -7.56
C VAL A 181 -17.61 6.75 -7.39
N PRO A 182 -18.35 6.03 -6.51
CA PRO A 182 -19.71 6.43 -6.18
C PRO A 182 -19.71 7.86 -5.63
N ARG A 183 -20.37 8.77 -6.31
CA ARG A 183 -20.61 10.13 -5.81
C ARG A 183 -21.70 10.02 -4.74
N TYR A 184 -21.31 10.17 -3.50
CA TYR A 184 -22.26 10.38 -2.41
C TYR A 184 -22.42 11.86 -2.13
#